data_087182383173a636d7a2afdc80193341
#
_entry.id   087182383173a636d7a2afdc80193341
#
_cell.length_a   1.000
_cell.length_b   1.000
_cell.length_c   1.000
_cell.angle_alpha   90.00
_cell.angle_beta   90.00
_cell.angle_gamma   90.00
#
_symmetry.space_group_name_H-M   'P 1'
#
loop_
_entity.id
_entity.type
_entity.pdbx_description
1 polymer ?
#
loop_
_entity_poly.entity_id
_entity_poly.type
_entity_poly.pdbx_seq_one_letter_code
_entity_poly.pdbx_strand_id
1 'polypeptide(L)'
;MKIVNFFFLISLFFTFNSLSDETTSWELLKEGGKVVFIRHAYAPGGGDPNNFELYDCSTQRNLNEQGINQSKRMGILFSKYSIPIDSVYSSEWCRCKETARLAFGNFESLSALNSTFSADYQKNHSKQMYELNQFIKNWDDSQGNLIFVTHYVIVGGFLDYYPSSGEMVITDKSLSVLGTIKIDF
;
A
#
# COMPACT_ATOMS: atom_id res chain seq x y z
N MET A 1 45.46 -49.47 4.73
CA MET A 1 44.75 -48.61 3.79
C MET A 1 43.34 -48.37 4.36
N LYS A 2 43.10 -47.22 5.02
CA LYS A 2 41.82 -46.93 5.65
C LYS A 2 40.98 -46.07 4.68
N ILE A 3 39.83 -46.58 4.27
CA ILE A 3 38.87 -45.88 3.41
C ILE A 3 38.01 -45.01 4.33
N VAL A 4 38.11 -43.67 4.16
CA VAL A 4 37.27 -42.70 4.85
C VAL A 4 36.06 -42.43 3.94
N ASN A 5 34.87 -42.92 4.34
CA ASN A 5 33.62 -42.59 3.67
C ASN A 5 33.17 -41.20 4.09
N PHE A 6 33.17 -40.27 3.13
CA PHE A 6 32.67 -38.92 3.30
C PHE A 6 31.17 -38.92 2.95
N PHE A 7 30.33 -38.91 3.97
CA PHE A 7 28.87 -38.71 3.78
C PHE A 7 28.59 -37.25 3.50
N PHE A 8 28.19 -36.95 2.27
CA PHE A 8 27.73 -35.61 1.89
C PHE A 8 26.26 -35.45 2.31
N LEU A 9 26.01 -34.70 3.38
CA LEU A 9 24.68 -34.37 3.84
C LEU A 9 24.13 -33.25 2.95
N ILE A 10 23.24 -33.58 1.99
CA ILE A 10 22.50 -32.59 1.20
C ILE A 10 21.38 -32.04 2.08
N SER A 11 21.56 -30.84 2.59
CA SER A 11 20.53 -30.09 3.28
C SER A 11 19.55 -29.49 2.25
N LEU A 12 18.39 -30.10 2.10
CA LEU A 12 17.28 -29.51 1.35
C LEU A 12 16.68 -28.35 2.18
N PHE A 13 17.02 -27.12 1.84
CA PHE A 13 16.29 -25.96 2.32
C PHE A 13 14.95 -25.88 1.57
N PHE A 14 13.87 -26.32 2.21
CA PHE A 14 12.53 -26.03 1.75
C PHE A 14 12.19 -24.59 2.11
N THR A 15 12.12 -23.71 1.11
CA THR A 15 11.55 -22.37 1.24
C THR A 15 10.02 -22.47 1.21
N PHE A 16 9.40 -22.73 2.37
CA PHE A 16 7.96 -22.63 2.57
C PHE A 16 7.66 -21.31 3.30
N ASN A 17 7.47 -20.18 2.61
CA ASN A 17 7.09 -18.95 3.33
C ASN A 17 6.20 -17.96 2.58
N SER A 18 5.70 -18.21 1.38
CA SER A 18 4.96 -17.14 0.68
C SER A 18 3.42 -17.28 0.70
N LEU A 19 2.88 -18.48 0.71
CA LEU A 19 1.43 -18.68 0.60
C LEU A 19 0.68 -18.63 1.95
N SER A 20 1.35 -18.97 3.05
CA SER A 20 0.71 -18.92 4.39
C SER A 20 0.58 -17.49 4.90
N ASP A 21 1.48 -16.59 4.52
CA ASP A 21 1.52 -15.21 4.98
C ASP A 21 0.40 -14.36 4.34
N GLU A 22 0.17 -14.49 3.04
CA GLU A 22 -0.89 -13.75 2.33
C GLU A 22 -2.31 -14.16 2.79
N THR A 23 -2.55 -15.45 3.00
CA THR A 23 -3.84 -15.95 3.52
C THR A 23 -4.11 -15.37 4.90
N THR A 24 -3.09 -15.33 5.77
CA THR A 24 -3.18 -14.74 7.10
C THR A 24 -3.49 -13.25 7.02
N SER A 25 -2.90 -12.51 6.07
CA SER A 25 -3.13 -11.07 5.89
C SER A 25 -4.57 -10.76 5.47
N TRP A 26 -5.19 -11.57 4.61
CA TRP A 26 -6.62 -11.41 4.27
C TRP A 26 -7.55 -11.72 5.47
N GLU A 27 -7.20 -12.70 6.31
CA GLU A 27 -7.97 -12.98 7.53
C GLU A 27 -7.89 -11.81 8.52
N LEU A 28 -6.72 -11.18 8.69
CA LEU A 28 -6.58 -9.96 9.51
C LEU A 28 -7.50 -8.83 9.04
N LEU A 29 -7.62 -8.63 7.73
CA LEU A 29 -8.50 -7.60 7.17
C LEU A 29 -9.99 -7.88 7.38
N LYS A 30 -10.41 -9.17 7.43
CA LYS A 30 -11.80 -9.55 7.71
C LYS A 30 -12.25 -9.15 9.12
N GLU A 31 -11.33 -9.09 10.06
CA GLU A 31 -11.62 -8.67 11.43
C GLU A 31 -12.04 -7.18 11.52
N GLY A 32 -11.65 -6.35 10.53
CA GLY A 32 -11.79 -4.89 10.61
C GLY A 32 -10.79 -4.25 11.57
N GLY A 33 -10.93 -2.94 11.79
CA GLY A 33 -10.11 -2.20 12.75
C GLY A 33 -8.63 -2.08 12.41
N LYS A 34 -8.26 -2.30 11.14
CA LYS A 34 -6.87 -2.17 10.67
C LYS A 34 -6.70 -0.89 9.87
N VAL A 35 -5.49 -0.34 9.88
CA VAL A 35 -5.06 0.73 8.97
C VAL A 35 -4.30 0.09 7.81
N VAL A 36 -4.75 0.37 6.59
CA VAL A 36 -4.18 -0.22 5.37
C VAL A 36 -3.59 0.88 4.51
N PHE A 37 -2.28 0.87 4.38
CA PHE A 37 -1.57 1.76 3.46
C PHE A 37 -1.37 1.05 2.13
N ILE A 38 -1.89 1.63 1.06
CA ILE A 38 -1.78 1.11 -0.31
C ILE A 38 -0.91 2.07 -1.12
N ARG A 39 0.24 1.61 -1.60
CA ARG A 39 0.90 2.36 -2.65
C ARG A 39 0.04 2.32 -3.90
N HIS A 40 -0.19 3.47 -4.54
CA HIS A 40 -0.92 3.55 -5.81
C HIS A 40 -0.49 2.43 -6.78
N ALA A 41 -1.41 1.96 -7.61
CA ALA A 41 -1.17 0.94 -8.61
C ALA A 41 -0.09 1.36 -9.63
N TYR A 42 0.31 0.45 -10.48
CA TYR A 42 1.44 0.64 -11.37
C TYR A 42 1.25 1.84 -12.30
N ALA A 43 2.17 2.77 -12.19
CA ALA A 43 2.33 3.93 -13.06
C ALA A 43 3.77 3.92 -13.57
N PRO A 44 4.03 3.72 -14.87
CA PRO A 44 5.38 3.57 -15.42
C PRO A 44 6.21 4.86 -15.27
N GLY A 45 7.52 4.70 -15.16
CA GLY A 45 8.47 5.81 -15.02
C GLY A 45 8.80 6.17 -13.56
N GLY A 46 9.62 7.18 -13.37
CA GLY A 46 10.10 7.68 -12.08
C GLY A 46 9.84 9.16 -11.91
N GLY A 47 9.10 9.54 -10.86
CA GLY A 47 8.71 10.93 -10.61
C GLY A 47 7.58 11.42 -11.53
N ASP A 48 7.21 12.67 -11.37
CA ASP A 48 6.27 13.37 -12.25
C ASP A 48 7.08 14.28 -13.22
N PRO A 49 6.51 14.68 -14.38
CA PRO A 49 7.13 15.61 -15.31
C PRO A 49 7.47 16.97 -14.69
N ASN A 50 8.41 17.72 -15.27
CA ASN A 50 8.81 19.03 -14.75
C ASN A 50 7.70 20.10 -14.78
N ASN A 51 6.70 19.92 -15.63
CA ASN A 51 5.51 20.78 -15.73
C ASN A 51 4.34 20.27 -14.88
N PHE A 52 4.62 19.50 -13.83
CA PHE A 52 3.62 18.93 -12.93
C PHE A 52 2.71 20.01 -12.32
N GLU A 53 1.41 19.77 -12.45
CA GLU A 53 0.35 20.52 -11.76
C GLU A 53 -0.60 19.56 -11.07
N LEU A 54 -0.86 19.79 -9.76
CA LEU A 54 -1.60 18.85 -8.91
C LEU A 54 -3.02 18.57 -9.40
N TYR A 55 -3.67 19.56 -10.00
CA TYR A 55 -5.05 19.45 -10.45
C TYR A 55 -5.21 19.19 -11.95
N ASP A 56 -4.10 19.04 -12.67
CA ASP A 56 -4.10 18.67 -14.09
C ASP A 56 -3.44 17.31 -14.29
N CYS A 57 -4.27 16.27 -14.46
CA CYS A 57 -3.80 14.91 -14.66
C CYS A 57 -2.97 14.73 -15.94
N SER A 58 -3.12 15.60 -16.94
CA SER A 58 -2.33 15.53 -18.17
C SER A 58 -0.85 15.83 -17.95
N THR A 59 -0.51 16.52 -16.87
CA THR A 59 0.85 16.88 -16.47
C THR A 59 1.47 15.88 -15.48
N GLN A 60 0.74 14.81 -15.14
CA GLN A 60 1.17 13.84 -14.13
C GLN A 60 1.57 12.49 -14.75
N ARG A 61 2.39 11.76 -14.01
CA ARG A 61 2.60 10.34 -14.26
C ARG A 61 1.37 9.56 -13.77
N ASN A 62 0.66 8.95 -14.71
CA ASN A 62 -0.61 8.27 -14.47
C ASN A 62 -0.49 6.74 -14.57
N LEU A 63 -1.54 6.03 -14.17
CA LEU A 63 -1.64 4.58 -14.36
C LEU A 63 -1.60 4.24 -15.86
N ASN A 64 -0.97 3.12 -16.18
CA ASN A 64 -1.15 2.48 -17.47
C ASN A 64 -2.20 1.37 -17.37
N GLU A 65 -2.42 0.61 -18.44
CA GLU A 65 -3.38 -0.49 -18.47
C GLU A 65 -3.12 -1.55 -17.37
N GLN A 66 -1.86 -1.86 -17.09
CA GLN A 66 -1.49 -2.78 -16.00
C GLN A 66 -1.93 -2.24 -14.64
N GLY A 67 -1.69 -0.94 -14.37
CA GLY A 67 -2.11 -0.32 -13.11
C GLY A 67 -3.63 -0.22 -12.98
N ILE A 68 -4.34 0.03 -14.10
CA ILE A 68 -5.81 0.00 -14.13
C ILE A 68 -6.32 -1.40 -13.78
N ASN A 69 -5.75 -2.44 -14.37
CA ASN A 69 -6.14 -3.82 -14.10
C ASN A 69 -5.79 -4.24 -12.66
N GLN A 70 -4.61 -3.86 -12.17
CA GLN A 70 -4.19 -4.08 -10.78
C GLN A 70 -5.17 -3.44 -9.78
N SER A 71 -5.60 -2.20 -10.03
CA SER A 71 -6.57 -1.50 -9.18
C SER A 71 -7.94 -2.20 -9.17
N LYS A 72 -8.45 -2.61 -10.33
CA LYS A 72 -9.71 -3.36 -10.43
C LYS A 72 -9.62 -4.70 -9.70
N ARG A 73 -8.50 -5.43 -9.87
CA ARG A 73 -8.25 -6.71 -9.20
C ARG A 73 -8.26 -6.56 -7.68
N MET A 74 -7.67 -5.47 -7.17
CA MET A 74 -7.71 -5.13 -5.75
C MET A 74 -9.16 -5.07 -5.23
N GLY A 75 -10.02 -4.31 -5.88
CA GLY A 75 -11.44 -4.21 -5.51
C GLY A 75 -12.19 -5.55 -5.57
N ILE A 76 -11.92 -6.36 -6.61
CA ILE A 76 -12.47 -7.72 -6.73
C ILE A 76 -12.06 -8.58 -5.53
N LEU A 77 -10.81 -8.50 -5.09
CA LEU A 77 -10.32 -9.28 -3.95
C LEU A 77 -10.92 -8.80 -2.62
N PHE A 78 -11.05 -7.49 -2.39
CA PHE A 78 -11.76 -6.97 -1.22
C PHE A 78 -13.21 -7.47 -1.16
N SER A 79 -13.91 -7.44 -2.29
CA SER A 79 -15.27 -7.98 -2.39
C SER A 79 -15.31 -9.50 -2.18
N LYS A 80 -14.42 -10.25 -2.84
CA LYS A 80 -14.33 -11.71 -2.73
C LYS A 80 -14.13 -12.19 -1.30
N TYR A 81 -13.26 -11.49 -0.55
CA TYR A 81 -12.97 -11.83 0.85
C TYR A 81 -13.92 -11.15 1.84
N SER A 82 -14.91 -10.36 1.34
CA SER A 82 -15.89 -9.64 2.18
C SER A 82 -15.21 -8.74 3.23
N ILE A 83 -14.17 -8.03 2.81
CA ILE A 83 -13.40 -7.16 3.71
C ILE A 83 -14.24 -5.94 4.11
N PRO A 84 -14.49 -5.71 5.41
CA PRO A 84 -15.21 -4.54 5.87
C PRO A 84 -14.34 -3.29 5.70
N ILE A 85 -14.89 -2.26 5.07
CA ILE A 85 -14.25 -0.96 4.86
C ILE A 85 -15.07 0.09 5.59
N ASP A 86 -14.41 0.85 6.47
CA ASP A 86 -15.00 2.01 7.11
C ASP A 86 -14.89 3.23 6.20
N SER A 87 -13.67 3.59 5.83
CA SER A 87 -13.41 4.79 5.03
C SER A 87 -12.22 4.59 4.09
N VAL A 88 -12.25 5.26 2.95
CA VAL A 88 -11.15 5.28 1.96
C VAL A 88 -10.69 6.71 1.73
N TYR A 89 -9.42 6.97 1.96
CA TYR A 89 -8.77 8.25 1.69
C TYR A 89 -7.67 8.09 0.65
N SER A 90 -7.53 9.09 -0.20
CA SER A 90 -6.53 9.11 -1.26
C SER A 90 -5.70 10.37 -1.23
N SER A 91 -4.41 10.25 -1.56
CA SER A 91 -3.61 11.38 -2.02
C SER A 91 -4.31 12.10 -3.18
N GLU A 92 -4.09 13.39 -3.31
CA GLU A 92 -4.65 14.22 -4.38
C GLU A 92 -4.02 13.96 -5.76
N TRP A 93 -2.93 13.18 -5.86
CA TRP A 93 -2.33 12.75 -7.13
C TRP A 93 -3.28 11.88 -7.94
N CYS A 94 -3.34 12.13 -9.25
CA CYS A 94 -4.29 11.46 -10.14
C CYS A 94 -4.16 9.93 -10.12
N ARG A 95 -2.95 9.38 -10.08
CA ARG A 95 -2.70 7.92 -9.97
C ARG A 95 -3.24 7.31 -8.67
N CYS A 96 -3.21 8.06 -7.55
CA CYS A 96 -3.78 7.60 -6.29
C CYS A 96 -5.30 7.64 -6.34
N LYS A 97 -5.88 8.76 -6.78
CA LYS A 97 -7.33 8.92 -6.96
C LYS A 97 -7.90 7.86 -7.90
N GLU A 98 -7.21 7.59 -9.01
CA GLU A 98 -7.64 6.57 -9.97
C GLU A 98 -7.55 5.16 -9.39
N THR A 99 -6.48 4.83 -8.64
CA THR A 99 -6.38 3.57 -7.90
C THR A 99 -7.55 3.42 -6.92
N ALA A 100 -7.82 4.43 -6.08
CA ALA A 100 -8.90 4.40 -5.10
C ALA A 100 -10.27 4.25 -5.78
N ARG A 101 -10.54 5.02 -6.83
CA ARG A 101 -11.79 4.96 -7.59
C ARG A 101 -12.04 3.59 -8.23
N LEU A 102 -11.01 3.00 -8.84
CA LEU A 102 -11.13 1.70 -9.53
C LEU A 102 -11.26 0.52 -8.55
N ALA A 103 -10.62 0.62 -7.38
CA ALA A 103 -10.65 -0.43 -6.37
C ALA A 103 -11.89 -0.33 -5.46
N PHE A 104 -12.26 0.86 -5.03
CA PHE A 104 -13.24 1.06 -3.96
C PHE A 104 -14.46 1.91 -4.36
N GLY A 105 -14.43 2.57 -5.51
CA GLY A 105 -15.48 3.47 -5.97
C GLY A 105 -15.41 4.83 -5.29
N ASN A 106 -15.93 4.94 -4.08
CA ASN A 106 -15.96 6.19 -3.31
C ASN A 106 -14.70 6.35 -2.46
N PHE A 107 -14.19 7.57 -2.39
CA PHE A 107 -13.07 7.95 -1.53
C PHE A 107 -13.09 9.45 -1.26
N GLU A 108 -12.37 9.89 -0.24
CA GLU A 108 -12.10 11.30 0.05
C GLU A 108 -10.62 11.62 -0.21
N SER A 109 -10.35 12.86 -0.65
CA SER A 109 -8.97 13.33 -0.80
C SER A 109 -8.41 13.81 0.53
N LEU A 110 -7.19 13.40 0.85
CA LEU A 110 -6.49 13.79 2.07
C LEU A 110 -5.07 14.25 1.74
N SER A 111 -4.80 15.54 1.86
CA SER A 111 -3.51 16.14 1.49
C SER A 111 -2.32 15.58 2.30
N ALA A 112 -2.57 15.09 3.52
CA ALA A 112 -1.55 14.41 4.32
C ALA A 112 -0.99 13.12 3.66
N LEU A 113 -1.70 12.56 2.66
CA LEU A 113 -1.26 11.40 1.87
C LEU A 113 -0.47 11.78 0.61
N ASN A 114 -0.27 13.08 0.34
CA ASN A 114 0.40 13.58 -0.86
C ASN A 114 1.89 13.21 -0.90
N SER A 115 2.42 13.00 -2.11
CA SER A 115 3.82 12.65 -2.30
C SER A 115 4.76 13.73 -1.78
N THR A 116 5.76 13.33 -1.03
CA THR A 116 6.88 14.19 -0.61
C THR A 116 8.19 13.83 -1.34
N PHE A 117 8.09 13.16 -2.49
CA PHE A 117 9.25 12.68 -3.25
C PHE A 117 10.07 13.80 -3.88
N SER A 118 9.42 14.79 -4.49
CA SER A 118 10.14 15.91 -5.10
C SER A 118 10.55 16.96 -4.06
N ALA A 119 11.63 17.70 -4.33
CA ALA A 119 12.16 18.72 -3.43
C ALA A 119 11.12 19.76 -3.01
N ASP A 120 10.25 20.18 -3.93
CA ASP A 120 9.19 21.17 -3.69
C ASP A 120 8.17 20.72 -2.65
N TYR A 121 7.90 19.42 -2.57
CA TYR A 121 6.95 18.83 -1.63
C TYR A 121 7.59 18.23 -0.39
N GLN A 122 8.90 17.97 -0.41
CA GLN A 122 9.63 17.39 0.74
C GLN A 122 9.52 18.25 2.01
N LYS A 123 9.44 19.57 1.88
CA LYS A 123 9.22 20.49 3.00
C LYS A 123 7.94 20.22 3.80
N ASN A 124 6.95 19.57 3.19
CA ASN A 124 5.67 19.25 3.82
C ASN A 124 5.72 17.95 4.63
N HIS A 125 6.78 17.16 4.50
CA HIS A 125 6.86 15.79 5.04
C HIS A 125 6.53 15.73 6.53
N SER A 126 7.22 16.48 7.36
CA SER A 126 7.02 16.45 8.83
C SER A 126 5.60 16.85 9.23
N LYS A 127 5.03 17.86 8.55
CA LYS A 127 3.65 18.29 8.78
C LYS A 127 2.66 17.19 8.41
N GLN A 128 2.81 16.59 7.23
CA GLN A 128 1.95 15.51 6.74
C GLN A 128 2.00 14.29 7.68
N MET A 129 3.20 13.90 8.13
CA MET A 129 3.36 12.81 9.10
C MET A 129 2.62 13.09 10.41
N TYR A 130 2.71 14.32 10.93
CA TYR A 130 2.00 14.72 12.14
C TYR A 130 0.48 14.67 11.93
N GLU A 131 -0.03 15.29 10.85
CA GLU A 131 -1.47 15.35 10.54
C GLU A 131 -2.07 13.95 10.37
N LEU A 132 -1.39 13.07 9.61
CA LEU A 132 -1.84 11.71 9.39
C LEU A 132 -1.82 10.87 10.68
N ASN A 133 -0.82 11.07 11.54
CA ASN A 133 -0.78 10.42 12.86
C ASN A 133 -1.95 10.86 13.75
N GLN A 134 -2.28 12.17 13.77
CA GLN A 134 -3.44 12.67 14.50
C GLN A 134 -4.75 12.12 13.91
N PHE A 135 -4.84 12.02 12.59
CA PHE A 135 -5.98 11.44 11.91
C PHE A 135 -6.22 9.99 12.37
N ILE A 136 -5.18 9.16 12.31
CA ILE A 136 -5.26 7.74 12.72
C ILE A 136 -5.61 7.60 14.19
N LYS A 137 -5.00 8.39 15.07
CA LYS A 137 -5.30 8.36 16.51
C LYS A 137 -6.76 8.69 16.84
N ASN A 138 -7.38 9.59 16.08
CA ASN A 138 -8.76 10.01 16.30
C ASN A 138 -9.78 9.13 15.57
N TRP A 139 -9.34 8.24 14.67
CA TRP A 139 -10.22 7.31 13.98
C TRP A 139 -10.79 6.26 14.95
N ASP A 140 -12.08 5.92 14.78
CA ASP A 140 -12.75 4.84 15.51
C ASP A 140 -12.50 3.49 14.83
N ASP A 141 -11.67 2.65 15.43
CA ASP A 141 -11.28 1.34 14.91
C ASP A 141 -12.29 0.21 15.21
N SER A 142 -13.46 0.53 15.75
CA SER A 142 -14.52 -0.43 16.05
C SER A 142 -15.35 -0.86 14.83
N GLN A 143 -15.18 -0.16 13.69
CA GLN A 143 -15.94 -0.38 12.47
C GLN A 143 -15.17 -1.28 11.48
N GLY A 144 -15.04 -0.88 10.21
CA GLY A 144 -14.25 -1.58 9.21
C GLY A 144 -12.78 -1.20 9.23
N ASN A 145 -12.11 -1.36 8.10
CA ASN A 145 -10.72 -0.96 7.92
C ASN A 145 -10.62 0.47 7.38
N LEU A 146 -9.62 1.20 7.81
CA LEU A 146 -9.24 2.51 7.30
C LEU A 146 -8.25 2.33 6.16
N ILE A 147 -8.61 2.76 4.95
CA ILE A 147 -7.80 2.57 3.75
C ILE A 147 -7.17 3.90 3.33
N PHE A 148 -5.86 3.89 3.13
CA PHE A 148 -5.09 5.02 2.60
C PHE A 148 -4.43 4.64 1.27
N VAL A 149 -4.82 5.28 0.17
CA VAL A 149 -4.14 5.15 -1.12
C VAL A 149 -3.14 6.29 -1.28
N THR A 150 -1.85 5.96 -1.29
CA THR A 150 -0.77 6.94 -1.16
C THR A 150 0.48 6.54 -1.96
N HIS A 151 1.64 7.04 -1.56
CA HIS A 151 2.94 6.88 -2.21
C HIS A 151 3.91 6.13 -1.30
N TYR A 152 4.87 5.40 -1.88
CA TYR A 152 5.85 4.64 -1.12
C TYR A 152 6.65 5.50 -0.12
N VAL A 153 6.89 6.79 -0.44
CA VAL A 153 7.61 7.72 0.45
C VAL A 153 6.82 8.07 1.71
N ILE A 154 5.48 8.07 1.64
CA ILE A 154 4.61 8.29 2.78
C ILE A 154 4.58 7.03 3.66
N VAL A 155 4.43 5.87 3.05
CA VAL A 155 4.47 4.59 3.78
C VAL A 155 5.84 4.41 4.46
N GLY A 156 6.95 4.68 3.72
CA GLY A 156 8.30 4.62 4.27
C GLY A 156 8.52 5.56 5.44
N GLY A 157 7.99 6.78 5.37
CA GLY A 157 8.08 7.75 6.46
C GLY A 157 7.33 7.35 7.73
N PHE A 158 6.27 6.53 7.60
CA PHE A 158 5.49 6.04 8.73
C PHE A 158 5.98 4.70 9.30
N LEU A 159 6.34 3.76 8.42
CA LEU A 159 6.49 2.35 8.78
C LEU A 159 7.92 1.82 8.55
N ASP A 160 8.83 2.67 8.04
CA ASP A 160 10.15 2.25 7.55
C ASP A 160 10.05 1.05 6.57
N TYR A 161 8.95 1.02 5.80
CA TYR A 161 8.65 0.01 4.80
C TYR A 161 8.30 0.65 3.46
N TYR A 162 8.93 0.22 2.38
CA TYR A 162 8.78 0.80 1.04
C TYR A 162 8.05 -0.17 0.09
N PRO A 163 6.71 -0.09 0.01
CA PRO A 163 5.92 -1.05 -0.76
C PRO A 163 6.13 -0.93 -2.27
N SER A 164 5.95 -2.04 -2.97
CA SER A 164 5.82 -2.11 -4.43
C SER A 164 4.51 -1.45 -4.91
N SER A 165 4.37 -1.16 -6.21
CA SER A 165 3.10 -0.63 -6.76
C SER A 165 1.94 -1.60 -6.51
N GLY A 166 0.83 -1.09 -5.99
CA GLY A 166 -0.35 -1.87 -5.64
C GLY A 166 -0.20 -2.77 -4.40
N GLU A 167 0.95 -2.70 -3.72
CA GLU A 167 1.14 -3.43 -2.46
C GLU A 167 0.45 -2.71 -1.31
N MET A 168 -0.21 -3.50 -0.47
CA MET A 168 -0.89 -3.09 0.75
C MET A 168 -0.04 -3.45 1.96
N VAL A 169 0.11 -2.52 2.90
CA VAL A 169 0.74 -2.73 4.21
C VAL A 169 -0.33 -2.59 5.27
N ILE A 170 -0.56 -3.64 6.03
CA ILE A 170 -1.61 -3.73 7.05
C ILE A 170 -0.97 -3.45 8.40
N THR A 171 -1.55 -2.52 9.14
CA THR A 171 -1.10 -2.18 10.49
C THR A 171 -2.28 -2.19 11.48
N ASP A 172 -1.96 -2.27 12.76
CA ASP A 172 -2.88 -1.83 13.79
C ASP A 172 -2.90 -0.29 13.90
N LYS A 173 -3.73 0.23 14.77
CA LYS A 173 -3.86 1.67 15.05
C LYS A 173 -2.58 2.27 15.69
N SER A 174 -1.71 1.45 16.28
CA SER A 174 -0.41 1.87 16.79
C SER A 174 0.69 1.89 15.73
N LEU A 175 0.34 1.57 14.46
CA LEU A 175 1.23 1.50 13.29
C LEU A 175 2.24 0.34 13.34
N SER A 176 1.97 -0.70 14.15
CA SER A 176 2.73 -1.95 14.08
C SER A 176 2.34 -2.70 12.79
N VAL A 177 3.31 -3.05 11.96
CA VAL A 177 3.05 -3.82 10.72
C VAL A 177 2.66 -5.25 11.09
N LEU A 178 1.48 -5.67 10.63
CA LEU A 178 0.89 -6.99 10.88
C LEU A 178 1.03 -7.93 9.68
N GLY A 179 1.12 -7.38 8.47
CA GLY A 179 1.27 -8.16 7.25
C GLY A 179 1.26 -7.28 6.00
N THR A 180 1.50 -7.90 4.87
CA THR A 180 1.43 -7.25 3.55
C THR A 180 0.68 -8.11 2.55
N ILE A 181 0.12 -7.50 1.52
CA ILE A 181 -0.51 -8.18 0.39
C ILE A 181 -0.02 -7.53 -0.90
N LYS A 182 0.50 -8.33 -1.82
CA LYS A 182 0.88 -7.88 -3.16
C LYS A 182 -0.22 -8.23 -4.15
N ILE A 183 -0.63 -7.25 -4.95
CA ILE A 183 -1.59 -7.47 -6.04
C ILE A 183 -0.79 -7.47 -7.34
N ASP A 184 -0.77 -8.62 -8.02
CA ASP A 184 -0.14 -8.74 -9.33
C ASP A 184 -0.97 -8.04 -10.42
N PHE A 185 -0.32 -7.75 -11.55
CA PHE A 185 -0.91 -7.10 -12.73
C PHE A 185 -1.90 -7.99 -13.46
#